data_2c9ad9efb68d14151713eb25dcb77002
#
_entry.id   2c9ad9efb68d14151713eb25dcb77002
#
_cell.length_a   1.000
_cell.length_b   1.000
_cell.length_c   1.000
_cell.angle_alpha   90.00
_cell.angle_beta   90.00
_cell.angle_gamma   90.00
#
_symmetry.space_group_name_H-M   'P 1'
#
loop_
_entity.id
_entity.type
_entity.pdbx_description
1 polymer ?
#
loop_
_entity_poly.entity_id
_entity_poly.type
_entity_poly.pdbx_seq_one_letter_code
_entity_poly.pdbx_strand_id
1 'polypeptide(L)'
;MSKNTLISRRLFTTGSISFLGLSLAGCSTATDKSLNASDDSISQSAKNIAKMYGALPNEKFPIPAAHIEQVKSQFYRQLVKYKTKERIGTVVVDTKNYYAYLVQENGYAMRYGVGLGRAGFEWSGRANIAWKRKWPTWTPPSEMIKRQPELEKYSAKNGGMQPGLANPLGARALYIFKNGKDTLYRLHGTSEAFSIGKSVSSGCVRFLNHDIIDLYSRVPSGASIIVI
;
A
#
# COMPACT_ATOMS: atom_id res chain seq x y z
N MET A 1 1.42 -43.23 56.34
CA MET A 1 0.28 -43.04 57.27
C MET A 1 -0.83 -42.44 56.42
N SER A 2 -1.66 -43.29 55.82
CA SER A 2 -2.95 -43.83 56.26
C SER A 2 -3.92 -42.73 56.71
N LYS A 3 -5.01 -42.53 56.02
CA LYS A 3 -6.30 -43.21 56.20
C LYS A 3 -7.32 -42.83 55.11
N ASN A 4 -7.92 -43.89 54.61
CA ASN A 4 -9.22 -43.96 53.89
C ASN A 4 -10.42 -43.53 54.74
N THR A 5 -11.55 -43.18 54.09
CA THR A 5 -12.92 -43.60 54.47
C THR A 5 -13.84 -43.09 53.36
N LEU A 6 -14.37 -43.86 52.45
CA LEU A 6 -15.49 -44.82 52.36
C LEU A 6 -16.90 -44.24 52.62
N ILE A 7 -17.71 -44.26 51.59
CA ILE A 7 -19.07 -44.78 51.32
C ILE A 7 -20.25 -44.14 52.05
N SER A 8 -21.28 -43.73 51.31
CA SER A 8 -22.67 -44.25 51.54
C SER A 8 -23.57 -44.05 50.30
N ARG A 9 -24.06 -45.18 49.83
CA ARG A 9 -25.21 -45.31 48.89
C ARG A 9 -26.48 -45.08 49.66
N ARG A 10 -27.48 -44.41 49.06
CA ARG A 10 -28.89 -44.73 49.24
C ARG A 10 -29.71 -44.50 47.97
N LEU A 11 -30.23 -45.58 47.51
CA LEU A 11 -31.25 -45.80 46.47
C LEU A 11 -32.60 -45.35 47.01
N PHE A 12 -33.40 -44.65 46.21
CA PHE A 12 -34.87 -44.75 46.30
C PHE A 12 -35.48 -44.60 44.92
N THR A 13 -36.40 -45.55 44.68
CA THR A 13 -37.13 -45.85 43.46
C THR A 13 -38.42 -45.02 43.31
N THR A 14 -38.95 -45.07 42.10
CA THR A 14 -40.34 -45.04 41.61
C THR A 14 -41.00 -43.69 41.31
N GLY A 15 -41.54 -43.64 40.10
CA GLY A 15 -42.57 -42.70 39.70
C GLY A 15 -42.66 -42.50 38.19
N SER A 16 -43.24 -43.44 37.44
CA SER A 16 -43.60 -43.28 36.03
C SER A 16 -44.76 -42.31 35.86
N ILE A 17 -44.63 -41.31 34.96
CA ILE A 17 -45.76 -40.68 34.25
C ILE A 17 -45.32 -40.34 32.86
N SER A 18 -45.89 -41.01 31.86
CA SER A 18 -45.74 -40.74 30.44
C SER A 18 -46.59 -39.52 30.07
N PHE A 19 -45.91 -38.51 29.45
CA PHE A 19 -46.61 -37.52 28.65
C PHE A 19 -45.97 -37.48 27.27
N LEU A 20 -46.73 -37.96 26.28
CA LEU A 20 -46.40 -37.68 24.87
C LEU A 20 -46.64 -36.19 24.59
N GLY A 21 -45.55 -35.46 24.38
CA GLY A 21 -45.60 -34.11 23.82
C GLY A 21 -44.87 -34.14 22.49
N LEU A 22 -45.59 -34.04 21.37
CA LEU A 22 -45.01 -33.75 20.06
C LEU A 22 -44.38 -32.36 20.10
N SER A 23 -43.07 -32.30 20.17
CA SER A 23 -42.32 -31.06 19.91
C SER A 23 -41.91 -31.04 18.43
N LEU A 24 -42.59 -30.22 17.65
CA LEU A 24 -42.15 -29.80 16.33
C LEU A 24 -40.79 -29.13 16.49
N ALA A 25 -39.72 -29.82 16.11
CA ALA A 25 -38.40 -29.24 15.96
C ALA A 25 -38.43 -28.30 14.75
N GLY A 26 -38.62 -27.03 15.02
CA GLY A 26 -38.32 -25.95 14.05
C GLY A 26 -36.84 -25.92 13.84
N CYS A 27 -36.32 -26.47 12.74
CA CYS A 27 -35.00 -26.15 12.23
C CYS A 27 -34.97 -24.67 11.87
N SER A 28 -34.53 -23.83 12.78
CA SER A 28 -34.17 -22.46 12.45
C SER A 28 -32.86 -22.49 11.65
N THR A 29 -32.97 -22.16 10.39
CA THR A 29 -31.87 -21.92 9.45
C THR A 29 -30.98 -20.75 9.94
N ALA A 30 -30.03 -21.05 10.81
CA ALA A 30 -29.00 -20.11 11.26
C ALA A 30 -27.82 -20.04 10.28
N THR A 31 -27.86 -20.78 9.16
CA THR A 31 -26.74 -20.94 8.22
C THR A 31 -26.71 -19.87 7.12
N ASP A 32 -27.80 -19.14 6.89
CA ASP A 32 -27.91 -18.23 5.74
C ASP A 32 -27.37 -16.81 6.02
N LYS A 33 -27.29 -16.40 7.29
CA LYS A 33 -26.88 -15.05 7.66
C LYS A 33 -25.36 -14.84 7.66
N SER A 34 -24.58 -15.91 7.82
CA SER A 34 -23.11 -15.83 7.84
C SER A 34 -22.50 -15.82 6.42
N LEU A 35 -23.13 -16.53 5.47
CA LEU A 35 -22.69 -16.57 4.08
C LEU A 35 -22.96 -15.22 3.37
N ASN A 36 -24.12 -14.62 3.60
CA ASN A 36 -24.46 -13.32 3.03
C ASN A 36 -23.57 -12.18 3.57
N ALA A 37 -23.20 -12.22 4.85
CA ALA A 37 -22.31 -11.22 5.44
C ALA A 37 -20.86 -11.29 4.89
N SER A 38 -20.38 -12.48 4.51
CA SER A 38 -19.07 -12.63 3.87
C SER A 38 -19.08 -12.15 2.42
N ASP A 39 -20.13 -12.45 1.66
CA ASP A 39 -20.27 -12.03 0.26
C ASP A 39 -20.44 -10.51 0.16
N ASP A 40 -21.19 -9.88 1.05
CA ASP A 40 -21.33 -8.43 1.11
C ASP A 40 -20.00 -7.74 1.44
N SER A 41 -19.21 -8.28 2.36
CA SER A 41 -17.91 -7.73 2.72
C SER A 41 -16.89 -7.85 1.60
N ILE A 42 -16.86 -8.96 0.87
CA ILE A 42 -16.03 -9.21 -0.31
C ILE A 42 -16.44 -8.25 -1.45
N SER A 43 -17.74 -8.14 -1.70
CA SER A 43 -18.27 -7.21 -2.71
C SER A 43 -17.92 -5.76 -2.41
N GLN A 44 -18.04 -5.33 -1.15
CA GLN A 44 -17.67 -3.98 -0.72
C GLN A 44 -16.16 -3.73 -0.84
N SER A 45 -15.35 -4.70 -0.49
CA SER A 45 -13.89 -4.63 -0.65
C SER A 45 -13.49 -4.48 -2.12
N ALA A 46 -14.09 -5.28 -3.02
CA ALA A 46 -13.86 -5.19 -4.46
C ALA A 46 -14.27 -3.82 -5.03
N LYS A 47 -15.43 -3.28 -4.62
CA LYS A 47 -15.88 -1.93 -5.02
C LYS A 47 -14.91 -0.84 -4.56
N ASN A 48 -14.38 -0.95 -3.34
CA ASN A 48 -13.42 0.01 -2.82
C ASN A 48 -12.09 -0.03 -3.60
N ILE A 49 -11.61 -1.20 -3.97
CA ILE A 49 -10.40 -1.38 -4.79
C ILE A 49 -10.65 -0.81 -6.20
N ALA A 50 -11.78 -1.11 -6.83
CA ALA A 50 -12.14 -0.59 -8.14
C ALA A 50 -12.22 0.96 -8.14
N LYS A 51 -12.78 1.56 -7.09
CA LYS A 51 -12.80 3.03 -6.91
C LYS A 51 -11.40 3.60 -6.70
N MET A 52 -10.55 2.91 -5.94
CA MET A 52 -9.20 3.35 -5.61
C MET A 52 -8.26 3.36 -6.81
N TYR A 53 -8.42 2.39 -7.73
CA TYR A 53 -7.52 2.15 -8.86
C TYR A 53 -8.23 2.27 -10.22
N GLY A 54 -9.45 2.77 -10.24
CA GLY A 54 -10.19 3.06 -11.46
C GLY A 54 -9.57 4.19 -12.30
N ALA A 55 -10.09 4.40 -13.50
CA ALA A 55 -9.61 5.45 -14.39
C ALA A 55 -9.72 6.86 -13.76
N LEU A 56 -8.76 7.73 -14.05
CA LEU A 56 -8.71 9.12 -13.63
C LEU A 56 -8.79 10.04 -14.87
N PRO A 57 -10.00 10.23 -15.45
CA PRO A 57 -10.17 10.95 -16.71
C PRO A 57 -9.91 12.45 -16.60
N ASN A 58 -9.99 13.02 -15.39
CA ASN A 58 -9.84 14.45 -15.13
C ASN A 58 -8.37 14.88 -14.89
N GLU A 59 -7.40 13.97 -14.98
CA GLU A 59 -5.99 14.33 -14.93
C GLU A 59 -5.58 15.04 -16.25
N LYS A 60 -4.55 15.89 -16.19
CA LYS A 60 -4.02 16.58 -17.39
C LYS A 60 -3.76 15.62 -18.57
N PHE A 61 -3.26 14.42 -18.24
CA PHE A 61 -3.19 13.29 -19.15
C PHE A 61 -4.05 12.18 -18.53
N PRO A 62 -5.23 11.88 -19.11
CA PRO A 62 -6.13 10.89 -18.55
C PRO A 62 -5.44 9.57 -18.26
N ILE A 63 -5.55 9.09 -17.03
CA ILE A 63 -4.90 7.87 -16.58
C ILE A 63 -5.94 6.73 -16.67
N PRO A 64 -5.65 5.62 -17.37
CA PRO A 64 -6.52 4.45 -17.37
C PRO A 64 -6.57 3.80 -15.99
N ALA A 65 -7.52 2.89 -15.77
CA ALA A 65 -7.52 2.05 -14.59
C ALA A 65 -6.17 1.31 -14.45
N ALA A 66 -5.66 1.19 -13.23
CA ALA A 66 -4.42 0.47 -13.01
C ALA A 66 -4.60 -1.03 -13.28
N HIS A 67 -3.60 -1.65 -13.86
CA HIS A 67 -3.52 -3.11 -14.05
C HIS A 67 -3.28 -3.82 -12.71
N ILE A 68 -4.28 -3.70 -11.81
CA ILE A 68 -4.16 -4.14 -10.43
C ILE A 68 -4.01 -5.66 -10.28
N GLU A 69 -4.44 -6.42 -11.28
CA GLU A 69 -4.25 -7.86 -11.39
C GLU A 69 -2.76 -8.28 -11.46
N GLN A 70 -1.89 -7.35 -11.83
CA GLN A 70 -0.43 -7.56 -11.87
C GLN A 70 0.24 -7.24 -10.52
N VAL A 71 -0.52 -6.71 -9.55
CA VAL A 71 -0.02 -6.30 -8.24
C VAL A 71 -0.56 -7.25 -7.18
N LYS A 72 0.30 -7.84 -6.36
CA LYS A 72 -0.15 -8.67 -5.23
C LYS A 72 -0.97 -7.81 -4.27
N SER A 73 -2.10 -8.31 -3.80
CA SER A 73 -3.07 -7.58 -2.95
C SER A 73 -2.44 -6.96 -1.69
N GLN A 74 -1.39 -7.58 -1.14
CA GLN A 74 -0.65 -7.03 0.00
C GLN A 74 -0.05 -5.64 -0.27
N PHE A 75 0.21 -5.29 -1.54
CA PHE A 75 0.76 -4.00 -1.95
C PHE A 75 -0.30 -2.94 -2.27
N TYR A 76 -1.58 -3.26 -2.18
CA TYR A 76 -2.63 -2.27 -2.35
C TYR A 76 -2.56 -1.24 -1.23
N ARG A 77 -2.87 0.02 -1.57
CA ARG A 77 -2.92 1.10 -0.59
C ARG A 77 -3.94 0.80 0.50
N GLN A 78 -3.53 0.91 1.75
CA GLN A 78 -4.40 0.69 2.90
C GLN A 78 -3.93 1.42 4.14
N LEU A 79 -4.88 1.79 4.99
CA LEU A 79 -4.60 2.29 6.33
C LEU A 79 -4.21 1.12 7.23
N VAL A 80 -3.06 1.24 7.90
CA VAL A 80 -2.54 0.18 8.78
C VAL A 80 -2.16 0.75 10.15
N LYS A 81 -2.20 -0.07 11.19
CA LYS A 81 -1.56 0.27 12.47
C LYS A 81 -0.04 0.35 12.26
N TYR A 82 0.55 1.43 12.69
CA TYR A 82 1.97 1.70 12.48
C TYR A 82 2.57 2.40 13.70
N LYS A 83 3.13 1.60 14.60
CA LYS A 83 3.76 2.13 15.82
C LYS A 83 5.12 2.74 15.47
N THR A 84 5.23 4.06 15.61
CA THR A 84 6.47 4.79 15.31
C THR A 84 6.61 6.00 16.24
N LYS A 85 7.84 6.53 16.38
CA LYS A 85 8.13 7.80 17.05
C LYS A 85 8.20 8.96 16.05
N GLU A 86 8.01 8.70 14.75
CA GLU A 86 8.08 9.70 13.72
C GLU A 86 6.87 10.63 13.77
N ARG A 87 7.09 11.89 13.42
CA ARG A 87 6.03 12.91 13.37
C ARG A 87 5.00 12.58 12.30
N ILE A 88 3.76 12.96 12.55
CA ILE A 88 2.68 12.93 11.54
C ILE A 88 3.14 13.68 10.28
N GLY A 89 2.83 13.12 9.12
CA GLY A 89 3.26 13.65 7.81
C GLY A 89 4.66 13.19 7.36
N THR A 90 5.39 12.46 8.21
CA THR A 90 6.65 11.82 7.78
C THR A 90 6.38 10.68 6.81
N VAL A 91 7.14 10.61 5.73
CA VAL A 91 7.14 9.46 4.83
C VAL A 91 8.26 8.51 5.25
N VAL A 92 7.95 7.24 5.48
CA VAL A 92 8.95 6.19 5.76
C VAL A 92 8.96 5.21 4.60
N VAL A 93 10.11 5.01 3.96
CA VAL A 93 10.31 4.02 2.90
C VAL A 93 11.02 2.81 3.49
N ASP A 94 10.33 1.69 3.55
CA ASP A 94 10.85 0.39 3.95
C ASP A 94 11.29 -0.35 2.69
N THR A 95 12.59 -0.27 2.42
CA THR A 95 13.17 -0.83 1.21
C THR A 95 13.17 -2.36 1.19
N LYS A 96 13.28 -2.97 2.35
CA LYS A 96 13.30 -4.43 2.52
C LYS A 96 11.96 -5.06 2.18
N ASN A 97 10.87 -4.41 2.56
CA ASN A 97 9.52 -4.94 2.41
C ASN A 97 8.73 -4.34 1.23
N TYR A 98 9.32 -3.41 0.46
CA TYR A 98 8.70 -2.72 -0.67
C TYR A 98 7.45 -1.92 -0.27
N TYR A 99 7.52 -1.19 0.84
CA TYR A 99 6.46 -0.32 1.31
C TYR A 99 6.92 1.11 1.51
N ALA A 100 6.01 2.04 1.32
CA ALA A 100 6.10 3.39 1.85
C ALA A 100 4.94 3.65 2.80
N TYR A 101 5.21 4.35 3.89
CA TYR A 101 4.24 4.69 4.93
C TYR A 101 4.16 6.20 5.07
N LEU A 102 2.99 6.76 4.99
CA LEU A 102 2.72 8.12 5.43
C LEU A 102 2.17 8.08 6.85
N VAL A 103 2.96 8.54 7.80
CA VAL A 103 2.58 8.55 9.23
C VAL A 103 1.38 9.45 9.46
N GLN A 104 0.36 8.92 10.12
CA GLN A 104 -0.89 9.60 10.47
C GLN A 104 -1.12 9.60 11.98
N GLU A 105 -2.22 10.20 12.39
CA GLU A 105 -2.64 10.26 13.80
C GLU A 105 -2.98 8.88 14.36
N ASN A 106 -3.08 8.79 15.68
CA ASN A 106 -3.59 7.64 16.43
C ASN A 106 -2.83 6.32 16.20
N GLY A 107 -1.53 6.40 15.84
CA GLY A 107 -0.70 5.21 15.61
C GLY A 107 -1.02 4.47 14.31
N TYR A 108 -1.53 5.20 13.31
CA TYR A 108 -1.77 4.68 11.97
C TYR A 108 -0.81 5.26 10.94
N ALA A 109 -0.71 4.60 9.81
CA ALA A 109 -0.09 5.13 8.60
C ALA A 109 -0.86 4.66 7.36
N MET A 110 -0.90 5.51 6.33
CA MET A 110 -1.29 5.07 5.00
C MET A 110 -0.10 4.33 4.40
N ARG A 111 -0.27 3.05 4.12
CA ARG A 111 0.75 2.19 3.51
C ARG A 111 0.50 2.07 2.01
N TYR A 112 1.57 2.19 1.23
CA TYR A 112 1.60 2.04 -0.22
C TYR A 112 2.59 0.95 -0.59
N GLY A 113 2.27 0.10 -1.56
CA GLY A 113 3.23 -0.78 -2.20
C GLY A 113 4.11 0.02 -3.16
N VAL A 114 5.40 -0.27 -3.18
CA VAL A 114 6.37 0.43 -4.04
C VAL A 114 7.25 -0.53 -4.82
N GLY A 115 7.75 -0.05 -5.97
CA GLY A 115 8.87 -0.65 -6.68
C GLY A 115 10.15 0.12 -6.37
N LEU A 116 11.29 -0.57 -6.37
CA LEU A 116 12.59 0.01 -6.03
C LEU A 116 13.57 -0.10 -7.20
N GLY A 117 14.66 0.66 -7.14
CA GLY A 117 15.79 0.51 -8.04
C GLY A 117 16.57 -0.78 -7.81
N ARG A 118 17.18 -1.35 -8.87
CA ARG A 118 18.02 -2.57 -8.79
C ARG A 118 19.25 -2.40 -7.89
N ALA A 119 19.82 -1.22 -7.86
CA ALA A 119 20.94 -0.87 -6.99
C ALA A 119 20.54 -0.71 -5.51
N GLY A 120 19.25 -0.96 -5.19
CA GLY A 120 18.68 -0.57 -3.91
C GLY A 120 18.68 0.96 -3.74
N PHE A 121 18.23 1.44 -2.60
CA PHE A 121 18.54 2.80 -2.19
C PHE A 121 20.01 2.79 -1.72
N GLU A 122 20.90 3.43 -2.47
CA GLU A 122 22.32 3.55 -2.10
C GLU A 122 22.53 4.37 -0.83
N TRP A 123 21.46 4.94 -0.29
CA TRP A 123 21.49 5.60 1.00
C TRP A 123 20.28 5.24 1.87
N SER A 124 20.49 5.30 3.15
CA SER A 124 19.46 5.22 4.17
C SER A 124 19.52 6.43 5.10
N GLY A 125 18.54 6.56 5.98
CA GLY A 125 18.49 7.62 6.96
C GLY A 125 17.46 8.69 6.62
N ARG A 126 17.68 9.93 7.09
CA ARG A 126 16.72 11.02 7.05
C ARG A 126 17.05 12.06 5.99
N ALA A 127 16.03 12.56 5.33
CA ALA A 127 16.09 13.63 4.34
C ALA A 127 14.77 14.42 4.34
N ASN A 128 14.58 15.33 3.39
CA ASN A 128 13.36 16.13 3.23
C ASN A 128 12.82 16.04 1.80
N ILE A 129 11.50 16.08 1.66
CA ILE A 129 10.80 16.28 0.41
C ILE A 129 10.79 17.80 0.13
N ALA A 130 11.79 18.30 -0.57
CA ALA A 130 11.99 19.74 -0.75
C ALA A 130 10.87 20.39 -1.55
N TRP A 131 10.47 19.74 -2.64
CA TRP A 131 9.39 20.20 -3.51
C TRP A 131 8.74 19.07 -4.28
N LYS A 132 7.63 19.38 -4.96
CA LYS A 132 6.77 18.39 -5.62
C LYS A 132 6.32 18.93 -6.97
N ARG A 133 6.14 18.04 -7.96
CA ARG A 133 5.65 18.43 -9.28
C ARG A 133 4.56 17.50 -9.80
N LYS A 134 3.50 18.09 -10.33
CA LYS A 134 2.50 17.39 -11.15
C LYS A 134 3.03 17.27 -12.55
N TRP A 135 2.93 16.10 -13.14
CA TRP A 135 3.34 15.80 -14.52
C TRP A 135 4.73 16.37 -14.84
N PRO A 136 5.78 15.82 -14.22
CA PRO A 136 7.14 16.33 -14.37
C PRO A 136 7.73 16.03 -15.75
N THR A 137 8.63 16.87 -16.21
CA THR A 137 9.57 16.51 -17.27
C THR A 137 10.60 15.54 -16.70
N TRP A 138 10.95 14.51 -17.45
CA TRP A 138 11.99 13.57 -17.06
C TRP A 138 13.29 13.83 -17.82
N THR A 139 14.38 13.90 -17.10
CA THR A 139 15.72 14.00 -17.64
C THR A 139 16.54 12.81 -17.14
N PRO A 140 17.00 11.92 -18.02
CA PRO A 140 17.85 10.80 -17.62
C PRO A 140 19.16 11.30 -17.02
N PRO A 141 19.65 10.66 -15.94
CA PRO A 141 21.01 10.93 -15.45
C PRO A 141 22.06 10.63 -16.52
N SER A 142 23.19 11.36 -16.50
CA SER A 142 24.28 11.15 -17.48
C SER A 142 24.78 9.72 -17.54
N GLU A 143 24.88 9.05 -16.38
CA GLU A 143 25.27 7.63 -16.30
C GLU A 143 24.26 6.70 -16.97
N MET A 144 22.99 7.05 -17.00
CA MET A 144 21.98 6.30 -17.73
C MET A 144 22.14 6.49 -19.24
N ILE A 145 22.41 7.71 -19.69
CA ILE A 145 22.67 8.01 -21.11
C ILE A 145 23.92 7.27 -21.61
N LYS A 146 24.99 7.18 -20.79
CA LYS A 146 26.18 6.40 -21.15
C LYS A 146 25.87 4.93 -21.39
N ARG A 147 24.94 4.35 -20.62
CA ARG A 147 24.54 2.95 -20.81
C ARG A 147 23.48 2.74 -21.89
N GLN A 148 22.71 3.77 -22.21
CA GLN A 148 21.59 3.79 -23.13
C GLN A 148 21.66 5.06 -23.99
N PRO A 149 22.54 5.10 -25.02
CA PRO A 149 22.77 6.33 -25.83
C PRO A 149 21.53 6.85 -26.53
N GLU A 150 20.54 6.02 -26.78
CA GLU A 150 19.24 6.41 -27.36
C GLU A 150 18.45 7.39 -26.47
N LEU A 151 18.80 7.49 -25.19
CA LEU A 151 18.21 8.45 -24.24
C LEU A 151 18.78 9.86 -24.37
N GLU A 152 19.86 10.06 -25.15
CA GLU A 152 20.48 11.39 -25.36
C GLU A 152 19.47 12.44 -25.82
N LYS A 153 18.50 12.06 -26.64
CA LYS A 153 17.40 12.93 -27.08
C LYS A 153 16.56 13.52 -25.94
N TYR A 154 16.63 12.92 -24.74
CA TYR A 154 15.96 13.39 -23.53
C TYR A 154 16.94 13.99 -22.49
N SER A 155 18.19 14.26 -22.89
CA SER A 155 19.16 14.92 -22.01
C SER A 155 18.69 16.31 -21.57
N ALA A 156 19.32 16.84 -20.52
CA ALA A 156 18.99 18.19 -20.03
C ALA A 156 19.16 19.27 -21.11
N LYS A 157 20.19 19.16 -21.94
CA LYS A 157 20.43 20.09 -23.06
C LYS A 157 19.35 20.04 -24.14
N ASN A 158 18.64 18.91 -24.27
CA ASN A 158 17.55 18.69 -25.23
C ASN A 158 16.17 18.91 -24.60
N GLY A 159 16.08 19.44 -23.35
CA GLY A 159 14.85 19.82 -22.68
C GLY A 159 14.11 18.67 -21.96
N GLY A 160 14.68 17.47 -21.95
CA GLY A 160 14.07 16.32 -21.28
C GLY A 160 12.89 15.71 -22.02
N MET A 161 12.40 14.59 -21.49
CA MET A 161 11.16 13.96 -21.96
C MET A 161 9.94 14.69 -21.39
N GLN A 162 9.08 15.16 -22.29
CA GLN A 162 7.90 15.93 -21.91
C GLN A 162 6.93 15.10 -21.03
N PRO A 163 6.10 15.79 -20.21
CA PRO A 163 5.08 15.12 -19.40
C PRO A 163 4.13 14.28 -20.24
N GLY A 164 3.67 13.15 -19.70
CA GLY A 164 2.72 12.26 -20.34
C GLY A 164 2.73 10.88 -19.73
N LEU A 165 1.83 10.00 -20.21
CA LEU A 165 1.73 8.62 -19.71
C LEU A 165 2.97 7.77 -19.97
N ALA A 166 3.71 8.07 -21.05
CA ALA A 166 4.95 7.40 -21.39
C ALA A 166 6.18 7.91 -20.60
N ASN A 167 6.03 9.02 -19.86
CA ASN A 167 7.13 9.60 -19.08
C ASN A 167 7.42 8.71 -17.86
N PRO A 168 8.68 8.28 -17.63
CA PRO A 168 9.05 7.38 -16.55
C PRO A 168 8.71 7.87 -15.14
N LEU A 169 8.55 9.18 -14.93
CA LEU A 169 8.17 9.75 -13.63
C LEU A 169 6.66 9.74 -13.38
N GLY A 170 5.87 9.39 -14.38
CA GLY A 170 4.42 9.30 -14.25
C GLY A 170 3.75 10.63 -13.87
N ALA A 171 2.62 10.53 -13.17
CA ALA A 171 1.74 11.66 -12.89
C ALA A 171 2.27 12.67 -11.87
N ARG A 172 3.12 12.24 -10.94
CA ARG A 172 3.67 13.07 -9.83
C ARG A 172 5.10 12.67 -9.53
N ALA A 173 5.89 13.66 -9.08
CA ALA A 173 7.20 13.41 -8.46
C ALA A 173 7.38 14.27 -7.22
N LEU A 174 7.96 13.68 -6.17
CA LEU A 174 8.41 14.32 -4.94
C LEU A 174 9.93 14.22 -4.89
N TYR A 175 10.59 15.35 -4.75
CA TYR A 175 12.05 15.50 -4.89
C TYR A 175 12.70 15.48 -3.52
N ILE A 176 13.67 14.59 -3.33
CA ILE A 176 14.31 14.34 -2.05
C ILE A 176 15.62 15.08 -1.98
N PHE A 177 15.79 15.91 -0.93
CA PHE A 177 16.99 16.67 -0.66
C PHE A 177 17.56 16.27 0.70
N LYS A 178 18.88 16.18 0.78
CA LYS A 178 19.61 15.93 2.02
C LYS A 178 20.66 17.04 2.21
N ASN A 179 20.64 17.72 3.36
CA ASN A 179 21.54 18.81 3.66
C ASN A 179 21.54 19.91 2.57
N GLY A 180 20.36 20.27 2.05
CA GLY A 180 20.19 21.27 1.02
C GLY A 180 20.59 20.86 -0.40
N LYS A 181 21.07 19.63 -0.58
CA LYS A 181 21.49 19.11 -1.90
C LYS A 181 20.48 18.12 -2.45
N ASP A 182 20.24 18.20 -3.75
CA ASP A 182 19.40 17.22 -4.47
C ASP A 182 20.08 15.85 -4.43
N THR A 183 19.36 14.85 -3.93
CA THR A 183 19.84 13.47 -3.86
C THR A 183 19.74 12.73 -5.19
N LEU A 184 19.07 13.32 -6.18
CA LEU A 184 18.64 12.68 -7.43
C LEU A 184 17.62 11.53 -7.23
N TYR A 185 17.30 11.19 -5.99
CA TYR A 185 16.22 10.24 -5.71
C TYR A 185 14.86 10.93 -5.69
N ARG A 186 13.84 10.20 -6.12
CA ARG A 186 12.46 10.67 -6.24
C ARG A 186 11.50 9.61 -5.73
N LEU A 187 10.38 10.07 -5.15
CA LEU A 187 9.17 9.27 -5.09
C LEU A 187 8.34 9.67 -6.30
N HIS A 188 7.99 8.74 -7.18
CA HIS A 188 7.33 9.10 -8.43
C HIS A 188 6.32 8.04 -8.89
N GLY A 189 5.45 8.41 -9.83
CA GLY A 189 4.45 7.52 -10.40
C GLY A 189 5.02 6.58 -11.45
N THR A 190 4.27 5.52 -11.73
CA THR A 190 4.49 4.63 -12.87
C THR A 190 3.17 4.06 -13.36
N SER A 191 3.10 3.75 -14.65
CA SER A 191 2.06 2.90 -15.24
C SER A 191 2.43 1.42 -15.24
N GLU A 192 3.68 1.07 -14.95
CA GLU A 192 4.20 -0.30 -14.92
C GLU A 192 3.82 -1.01 -13.61
N ALA A 193 2.55 -1.46 -13.52
CA ALA A 193 2.00 -2.10 -12.33
C ALA A 193 2.81 -3.32 -11.87
N PHE A 194 3.35 -4.10 -12.82
CA PHE A 194 4.17 -5.27 -12.56
C PHE A 194 5.46 -4.98 -11.77
N SER A 195 5.88 -3.70 -11.70
CA SER A 195 7.10 -3.27 -11.00
C SER A 195 6.92 -3.10 -9.49
N ILE A 196 5.68 -3.04 -9.00
CA ILE A 196 5.38 -2.90 -7.57
C ILE A 196 5.73 -4.20 -6.82
N GLY A 197 6.43 -4.05 -5.71
CA GLY A 197 6.96 -5.17 -4.92
C GLY A 197 8.22 -5.80 -5.51
N LYS A 198 8.92 -5.10 -6.43
CA LYS A 198 10.13 -5.61 -7.09
C LYS A 198 11.23 -4.53 -7.17
N SER A 199 12.46 -4.98 -7.39
CA SER A 199 13.64 -4.13 -7.65
C SER A 199 13.93 -4.11 -9.15
N VAL A 200 13.33 -3.18 -9.89
CA VAL A 200 13.39 -3.13 -11.37
C VAL A 200 13.79 -1.76 -11.95
N SER A 201 13.93 -0.73 -11.10
CA SER A 201 14.26 0.63 -11.57
C SER A 201 15.73 0.98 -11.37
N SER A 202 16.13 2.18 -11.82
CA SER A 202 17.52 2.66 -11.73
C SER A 202 17.83 3.44 -10.43
N GLY A 203 17.00 3.35 -9.38
CA GLY A 203 17.32 3.95 -8.08
C GLY A 203 16.14 4.64 -7.36
N CYS A 204 15.14 5.14 -8.07
CA CYS A 204 13.99 5.84 -7.46
C CYS A 204 12.94 4.88 -6.89
N VAL A 205 12.03 5.41 -6.06
CA VAL A 205 10.88 4.69 -5.50
C VAL A 205 9.68 4.93 -6.39
N ARG A 206 9.18 3.85 -7.00
CA ARG A 206 8.02 3.85 -7.89
C ARG A 206 6.75 3.54 -7.13
N PHE A 207 5.72 4.31 -7.40
CA PHE A 207 4.34 4.08 -6.94
C PHE A 207 3.44 3.89 -8.15
N LEU A 208 2.35 3.17 -8.03
CA LEU A 208 1.27 3.31 -9.01
C LEU A 208 0.88 4.79 -9.15
N ASN A 209 0.52 5.25 -10.34
CA ASN A 209 0.09 6.64 -10.57
C ASN A 209 -1.04 7.06 -9.61
N HIS A 210 -1.97 6.17 -9.31
CA HIS A 210 -3.06 6.37 -8.35
C HIS A 210 -2.55 6.61 -6.93
N ASP A 211 -1.52 5.88 -6.53
CA ASP A 211 -0.94 5.94 -5.19
C ASP A 211 -0.06 7.17 -5.00
N ILE A 212 0.74 7.53 -6.01
CA ILE A 212 1.54 8.76 -5.91
C ILE A 212 0.69 10.02 -5.96
N ILE A 213 -0.46 9.99 -6.65
CA ILE A 213 -1.42 11.11 -6.65
C ILE A 213 -2.00 11.29 -5.25
N ASP A 214 -2.39 10.20 -4.59
CA ASP A 214 -2.89 10.22 -3.21
C ASP A 214 -1.80 10.72 -2.23
N LEU A 215 -0.60 10.15 -2.28
CA LEU A 215 0.53 10.57 -1.44
C LEU A 215 0.87 12.05 -1.66
N TYR A 216 0.93 12.47 -2.92
CA TYR A 216 1.22 13.86 -3.30
C TYR A 216 0.22 14.85 -2.68
N SER A 217 -1.06 14.50 -2.62
CA SER A 217 -2.09 15.37 -2.05
C SER A 217 -1.95 15.56 -0.54
N ARG A 218 -1.39 14.56 0.15
CA ARG A 218 -1.30 14.51 1.62
C ARG A 218 0.02 15.06 2.17
N VAL A 219 1.11 14.95 1.41
CA VAL A 219 2.45 15.31 1.87
C VAL A 219 2.76 16.77 1.52
N PRO A 220 3.04 17.65 2.51
CA PRO A 220 3.48 19.00 2.23
C PRO A 220 4.93 19.06 1.73
N SER A 221 5.31 20.16 1.04
CA SER A 221 6.73 20.46 0.80
C SER A 221 7.44 20.67 2.14
N GLY A 222 8.69 20.25 2.26
CA GLY A 222 9.46 20.28 3.51
C GLY A 222 9.22 19.07 4.42
N ALA A 223 8.28 18.17 4.10
CA ALA A 223 8.03 16.97 4.89
C ALA A 223 9.29 16.11 5.04
N SER A 224 9.45 15.52 6.23
CA SER A 224 10.53 14.54 6.48
C SER A 224 10.29 13.26 5.70
N ILE A 225 11.39 12.69 5.20
CA ILE A 225 11.42 11.34 4.64
C ILE A 225 12.52 10.53 5.30
N ILE A 226 12.25 9.28 5.59
CA ILE A 226 13.19 8.32 6.15
C ILE A 226 13.21 7.10 5.25
N VAL A 227 14.42 6.60 4.98
CA VAL A 227 14.66 5.37 4.22
C VAL A 227 15.32 4.35 5.14
N ILE A 228 14.70 3.17 5.30
CA ILE A 228 15.12 2.07 6.17
C ILE A 228 15.19 0.76 5.38
#